data_f7c4c0eb29c42dbddb3b386f589fe3b2
#
_entry.id   f7c4c0eb29c42dbddb3b386f589fe3b2
#
_cell.length_a   1.000
_cell.length_b   1.000
_cell.length_c   1.000
_cell.angle_alpha   90.00
_cell.angle_beta   90.00
_cell.angle_gamma   90.00
#
_symmetry.space_group_name_H-M   'P 1'
#
loop_
_entity.id
_entity.type
_entity.pdbx_description
1 polymer ?
#
loop_
_entity_poly.entity_id
_entity_poly.type
_entity_poly.pdbx_seq_one_letter_code
_entity_poly.pdbx_strand_id
1 'polypeptide(L)'
;NFIPNNNAKHLKQSTSKNIAVLVKGTSNMLFANIVEEVQKMLEETKYSAEVCYMDEDKNEVEQALILCRERKPMGILFLGGNPSNFKEKYEQIEVPGVLITNCGKELPFENLSSVSVDDIAAAKQAMDYLLENKHTNIGILGGDITLSHTSQQRYLGCLESFKKHGLEFDKEKYYENCRFSFDSAYRAMVRLLEKAPDI
;
A
#
# COMPACT_ATOMS: atom_id res chain seq x y z
N ASN A 1 38.64 -19.58 -15.17
CA ASN A 1 37.35 -18.95 -15.45
C ASN A 1 37.26 -17.62 -14.69
N PHE A 2 37.39 -16.54 -15.43
CA PHE A 2 37.28 -15.18 -14.90
C PHE A 2 35.75 -14.88 -14.76
N ILE A 3 35.28 -14.68 -13.54
CA ILE A 3 33.93 -14.17 -13.28
C ILE A 3 34.04 -12.66 -13.13
N PRO A 4 33.47 -11.87 -14.05
CA PRO A 4 33.52 -10.41 -13.95
C PRO A 4 32.88 -9.93 -12.67
N ASN A 5 33.55 -9.08 -11.91
CA ASN A 5 32.97 -8.45 -10.72
C ASN A 5 31.98 -7.39 -11.17
N ASN A 6 30.69 -7.68 -11.02
CA ASN A 6 29.61 -6.77 -11.40
C ASN A 6 29.69 -5.42 -10.66
N ASN A 7 30.21 -5.38 -9.44
CA ASN A 7 30.38 -4.13 -8.69
C ASN A 7 31.42 -3.20 -9.34
N ALA A 8 32.48 -3.75 -9.96
CA ALA A 8 33.45 -2.95 -10.70
C ALA A 8 32.92 -2.44 -12.05
N LYS A 9 31.92 -3.12 -12.62
CA LYS A 9 31.22 -2.70 -13.85
C LYS A 9 30.25 -1.56 -13.57
N HIS A 10 29.60 -1.56 -12.39
CA HIS A 10 28.69 -0.49 -11.95
C HIS A 10 29.41 0.82 -11.59
N LEU A 11 30.66 0.78 -11.16
CA LEU A 11 31.50 1.96 -10.93
C LEU A 11 31.81 2.75 -12.19
N LYS A 12 31.70 2.14 -13.37
CA LYS A 12 31.95 2.78 -14.68
C LYS A 12 30.70 3.26 -15.41
N GLN A 13 29.51 2.88 -14.97
CA GLN A 13 28.24 3.33 -15.56
C GLN A 13 27.62 4.41 -14.68
N SER A 14 27.57 5.64 -15.18
CA SER A 14 26.99 6.80 -14.51
C SER A 14 25.44 6.73 -14.33
N THR A 15 24.79 5.68 -14.79
CA THR A 15 23.34 5.44 -14.64
C THR A 15 23.07 4.00 -14.23
N SER A 16 22.56 3.81 -13.04
CA SER A 16 21.99 2.53 -12.61
C SER A 16 20.81 2.17 -13.53
N LYS A 17 20.68 0.89 -13.92
CA LYS A 17 19.49 0.38 -14.61
C LYS A 17 18.49 -0.25 -13.63
N ASN A 18 18.59 0.12 -12.38
CA ASN A 18 17.87 -0.46 -11.29
C ASN A 18 16.62 0.38 -10.95
N ILE A 19 15.48 -0.27 -10.80
CA ILE A 19 14.24 0.31 -10.31
C ILE A 19 14.06 -0.18 -8.87
N ALA A 20 14.00 0.76 -7.91
CA ALA A 20 13.72 0.42 -6.53
C ALA A 20 12.23 0.13 -6.35
N VAL A 21 11.89 -0.98 -5.69
CA VAL A 21 10.52 -1.35 -5.34
C VAL A 21 10.39 -1.35 -3.83
N LEU A 22 9.86 -0.28 -3.27
CA LEU A 22 9.60 -0.14 -1.84
C LEU A 22 8.26 -0.77 -1.50
N VAL A 23 8.29 -1.82 -0.69
CA VAL A 23 7.10 -2.59 -0.30
C VAL A 23 6.81 -2.35 1.18
N LYS A 24 5.73 -1.63 1.46
CA LYS A 24 5.29 -1.28 2.80
C LYS A 24 4.34 -2.35 3.35
N GLY A 25 4.86 -3.21 4.23
CA GLY A 25 4.16 -4.39 4.73
C GLY A 25 4.74 -5.70 4.17
N THR A 26 5.41 -6.45 5.02
CA THR A 26 6.18 -7.66 4.63
C THR A 26 5.32 -8.89 4.37
N SER A 27 4.06 -8.90 4.81
CA SER A 27 3.16 -10.07 4.77
C SER A 27 1.91 -9.86 3.91
N ASN A 28 1.87 -8.78 3.12
CA ASN A 28 0.73 -8.49 2.26
C ASN A 28 0.84 -9.26 0.94
N MET A 29 -0.02 -10.27 0.76
CA MET A 29 -0.05 -11.12 -0.44
C MET A 29 -0.34 -10.35 -1.74
N LEU A 30 -1.13 -9.27 -1.67
CA LEU A 30 -1.34 -8.40 -2.84
C LEU A 30 -0.02 -7.81 -3.33
N PHE A 31 0.82 -7.34 -2.40
CA PHE A 31 2.11 -6.77 -2.76
C PHE A 31 3.10 -7.81 -3.27
N ALA A 32 3.08 -9.03 -2.71
CA ALA A 32 3.88 -10.13 -3.23
C ALA A 32 3.55 -10.43 -4.70
N ASN A 33 2.26 -10.51 -5.04
CA ASN A 33 1.80 -10.73 -6.42
C ASN A 33 2.20 -9.58 -7.35
N ILE A 34 2.08 -8.33 -6.90
CA ILE A 34 2.50 -7.16 -7.69
C ILE A 34 4.01 -7.18 -7.95
N VAL A 35 4.81 -7.51 -6.93
CA VAL A 35 6.27 -7.64 -7.08
C VAL A 35 6.63 -8.71 -8.08
N GLU A 36 5.98 -9.87 -8.03
CA GLU A 36 6.19 -10.96 -8.99
C GLU A 36 5.90 -10.50 -10.43
N GLU A 37 4.78 -9.84 -10.66
CA GLU A 37 4.44 -9.34 -12.00
C GLU A 37 5.41 -8.24 -12.48
N VAL A 38 5.82 -7.32 -11.59
CA VAL A 38 6.85 -6.31 -11.92
C VAL A 38 8.16 -6.99 -12.33
N GLN A 39 8.60 -8.02 -11.60
CA GLN A 39 9.83 -8.75 -11.92
C GLN A 39 9.72 -9.44 -13.27
N LYS A 40 8.62 -10.16 -13.56
CA LYS A 40 8.37 -10.78 -14.87
C LYS A 40 8.42 -9.76 -16.02
N MET A 41 7.76 -8.60 -15.86
CA MET A 41 7.77 -7.55 -16.88
C MET A 41 9.17 -6.99 -17.15
N LEU A 42 10.04 -7.00 -16.16
CA LEU A 42 11.41 -6.49 -16.30
C LEU A 42 12.38 -7.51 -16.89
N GLU A 43 12.08 -8.83 -16.84
CA GLU A 43 12.97 -9.90 -17.36
C GLU A 43 13.33 -9.71 -18.84
N GLU A 44 12.40 -9.23 -19.66
CA GLU A 44 12.60 -8.97 -21.09
C GLU A 44 13.18 -7.58 -21.37
N THR A 45 13.58 -6.85 -20.35
CA THR A 45 14.11 -5.49 -20.47
C THR A 45 15.57 -5.40 -20.05
N LYS A 46 16.14 -4.23 -20.20
CA LYS A 46 17.49 -3.91 -19.68
C LYS A 46 17.48 -3.48 -18.21
N TYR A 47 16.30 -3.42 -17.59
CA TYR A 47 16.12 -2.96 -16.21
C TYR A 47 16.06 -4.13 -15.23
N SER A 48 16.36 -3.87 -13.97
CA SER A 48 16.23 -4.82 -12.87
C SER A 48 15.45 -4.20 -11.72
N ALA A 49 14.67 -5.01 -10.99
CA ALA A 49 13.99 -4.60 -9.77
C ALA A 49 14.89 -4.86 -8.55
N GLU A 50 15.05 -3.86 -7.70
CA GLU A 50 15.61 -4.01 -6.36
C GLU A 50 14.47 -3.87 -5.34
N VAL A 51 14.03 -5.00 -4.75
CA VAL A 51 12.89 -5.02 -3.83
C VAL A 51 13.39 -4.77 -2.42
N CYS A 52 12.81 -3.75 -1.78
CA CYS A 52 13.13 -3.33 -0.42
C CYS A 52 11.85 -3.39 0.43
N TYR A 53 11.76 -4.38 1.31
CA TYR A 53 10.65 -4.50 2.24
C TYR A 53 10.85 -3.59 3.46
N MET A 54 9.76 -2.97 3.90
CA MET A 54 9.75 -2.13 5.08
C MET A 54 8.50 -2.37 5.93
N ASP A 55 8.58 -2.04 7.21
CA ASP A 55 7.43 -2.15 8.12
C ASP A 55 6.34 -1.13 7.75
N GLU A 56 5.07 -1.49 8.03
CA GLU A 56 3.91 -0.66 7.74
C GLU A 56 3.95 0.72 8.43
N ASP A 57 4.64 0.83 9.56
CA ASP A 57 4.74 2.04 10.37
C ASP A 57 5.89 2.98 9.93
N LYS A 58 6.73 2.56 8.99
CA LYS A 58 7.87 3.35 8.50
C LYS A 58 7.45 4.36 7.44
N ASN A 59 8.20 5.47 7.35
CA ASN A 59 8.02 6.48 6.30
C ASN A 59 8.75 6.04 5.02
N GLU A 60 8.00 5.74 3.98
CA GLU A 60 8.50 5.27 2.69
C GLU A 60 9.29 6.33 1.92
N VAL A 61 8.98 7.62 2.11
CA VAL A 61 9.72 8.71 1.45
C VAL A 61 11.11 8.86 2.06
N GLU A 62 11.23 8.73 3.38
CA GLU A 62 12.55 8.74 4.04
C GLU A 62 13.40 7.55 3.60
N GLN A 63 12.81 6.37 3.48
CA GLN A 63 13.51 5.19 2.97
C GLN A 63 13.94 5.36 1.51
N ALA A 64 13.07 5.95 0.68
CA ALA A 64 13.39 6.26 -0.71
C ALA A 64 14.57 7.24 -0.84
N LEU A 65 14.63 8.27 0.01
CA LEU A 65 15.77 9.20 0.03
C LEU A 65 17.10 8.52 0.38
N ILE A 66 17.08 7.55 1.30
CA ILE A 66 18.26 6.74 1.63
C ILE A 66 18.68 5.93 0.39
N LEU A 67 17.73 5.24 -0.26
CA LEU A 67 18.01 4.44 -1.47
C LEU A 67 18.53 5.31 -2.62
N CYS A 68 17.99 6.50 -2.83
CA CYS A 68 18.48 7.43 -3.85
C CYS A 68 19.95 7.80 -3.64
N ARG A 69 20.36 8.01 -2.38
CA ARG A 69 21.76 8.33 -2.03
C ARG A 69 22.70 7.15 -2.18
N GLU A 70 22.29 5.97 -1.74
CA GLU A 70 23.13 4.78 -1.67
C GLU A 70 23.16 3.98 -2.97
N ARG A 71 22.01 3.84 -3.64
CA ARG A 71 21.81 2.91 -4.77
C ARG A 71 21.59 3.60 -6.10
N LYS A 72 21.20 4.90 -6.09
CA LYS A 72 20.93 5.71 -7.28
C LYS A 72 20.01 5.02 -8.29
N PRO A 73 18.80 4.62 -7.90
CA PRO A 73 17.86 3.96 -8.81
C PRO A 73 17.45 4.92 -9.93
N MET A 74 16.98 4.37 -11.06
CA MET A 74 16.41 5.17 -12.16
C MET A 74 14.99 5.63 -11.90
N GLY A 75 14.27 4.95 -11.01
CA GLY A 75 12.91 5.23 -10.62
C GLY A 75 12.53 4.40 -9.40
N ILE A 76 11.40 4.74 -8.79
CA ILE A 76 10.94 4.11 -7.56
C ILE A 76 9.46 3.72 -7.70
N LEU A 77 9.13 2.47 -7.36
CA LEU A 77 7.76 2.01 -7.16
C LEU A 77 7.48 1.95 -5.66
N PHE A 78 6.44 2.65 -5.22
CA PHE A 78 6.00 2.67 -3.83
C PHE A 78 4.73 1.82 -3.69
N LEU A 79 4.83 0.63 -3.12
CA LEU A 79 3.70 -0.25 -2.85
C LEU A 79 3.19 0.01 -1.43
N GLY A 80 1.97 0.56 -1.30
CA GLY A 80 1.33 0.83 -0.03
C GLY A 80 1.74 2.14 0.67
N GLY A 81 2.33 3.07 -0.04
CA GLY A 81 2.75 4.37 0.51
C GLY A 81 1.56 5.22 0.98
N ASN A 82 1.74 5.96 2.06
CA ASN A 82 0.74 6.91 2.55
C ASN A 82 0.93 8.28 1.89
N PRO A 83 -0.05 8.83 1.14
CA PRO A 83 0.07 10.13 0.47
C PRO A 83 0.50 11.27 1.39
N SER A 84 0.17 11.22 2.68
CA SER A 84 0.57 12.25 3.64
C SER A 84 2.10 12.33 3.83
N ASN A 85 2.81 11.19 3.76
CA ASN A 85 4.26 11.16 3.91
C ASN A 85 4.99 11.83 2.73
N PHE A 86 4.34 11.86 1.56
CA PHE A 86 4.92 12.48 0.36
C PHE A 86 4.97 14.01 0.46
N LYS A 87 4.02 14.62 1.18
CA LYS A 87 3.91 16.08 1.29
C LYS A 87 5.12 16.76 1.94
N GLU A 88 5.87 16.03 2.77
CA GLU A 88 6.94 16.63 3.56
C GLU A 88 8.29 16.69 2.85
N LYS A 89 8.71 15.60 2.19
CA LYS A 89 10.09 15.46 1.71
C LYS A 89 10.22 14.90 0.29
N TYR A 90 9.11 14.54 -0.37
CA TYR A 90 9.20 13.90 -1.70
C TYR A 90 9.83 14.81 -2.76
N GLU A 91 9.75 16.11 -2.62
CA GLU A 91 10.42 17.11 -3.50
C GLU A 91 11.93 16.91 -3.62
N GLN A 92 12.56 16.21 -2.66
CA GLN A 92 13.98 15.88 -2.66
C GLN A 92 14.30 14.65 -3.50
N ILE A 93 13.29 13.94 -4.01
CA ILE A 93 13.44 12.77 -4.88
C ILE A 93 13.38 13.25 -6.33
N GLU A 94 14.51 13.21 -7.02
CA GLU A 94 14.65 13.69 -8.39
C GLU A 94 14.26 12.64 -9.45
N VAL A 95 14.24 11.36 -9.07
CA VAL A 95 13.90 10.27 -9.99
C VAL A 95 12.39 10.09 -10.11
N PRO A 96 11.89 9.56 -11.26
CA PRO A 96 10.48 9.24 -11.40
C PRO A 96 9.98 8.26 -10.34
N GLY A 97 8.81 8.52 -9.80
CA GLY A 97 8.14 7.65 -8.83
C GLY A 97 6.74 7.23 -9.28
N VAL A 98 6.31 6.04 -8.86
CA VAL A 98 4.93 5.58 -9.02
C VAL A 98 4.40 5.12 -7.67
N LEU A 99 3.35 5.77 -7.18
CA LEU A 99 2.61 5.35 -6.01
C LEU A 99 1.55 4.32 -6.42
N ILE A 100 1.64 3.12 -5.86
CA ILE A 100 0.78 1.98 -6.22
C ILE A 100 -0.12 1.66 -5.03
N THR A 101 -1.41 1.44 -5.31
CA THR A 101 -2.53 1.19 -4.40
C THR A 101 -3.11 2.42 -3.69
N ASN A 102 -2.40 3.56 -3.67
CA ASN A 102 -2.94 4.81 -3.14
C ASN A 102 -2.94 5.92 -4.20
N CYS A 103 -3.92 6.80 -4.13
CA CYS A 103 -4.06 7.90 -5.07
C CYS A 103 -3.12 9.06 -4.72
N GLY A 104 -2.26 9.43 -5.68
CA GLY A 104 -1.37 10.58 -5.58
C GLY A 104 -1.87 11.84 -6.30
N LYS A 105 -3.13 11.86 -6.74
CA LYS A 105 -3.68 12.92 -7.61
C LYS A 105 -3.59 14.33 -6.99
N GLU A 106 -3.64 14.44 -5.67
CA GLU A 106 -3.54 15.71 -4.94
C GLU A 106 -2.11 16.10 -4.58
N LEU A 107 -1.12 15.28 -4.96
CA LEU A 107 0.29 15.54 -4.68
C LEU A 107 0.88 16.38 -5.83
N PRO A 108 1.55 17.51 -5.53
CA PRO A 108 1.96 18.48 -6.54
C PRO A 108 3.32 18.16 -7.20
N PHE A 109 3.62 16.89 -7.44
CA PHE A 109 4.92 16.46 -7.94
C PHE A 109 4.84 15.94 -9.37
N GLU A 110 5.50 16.62 -10.31
CA GLU A 110 5.51 16.25 -11.74
C GLU A 110 6.18 14.89 -12.01
N ASN A 111 7.11 14.50 -11.18
CA ASN A 111 7.83 13.21 -11.27
C ASN A 111 7.14 12.07 -10.51
N LEU A 112 5.91 12.26 -10.00
CA LEU A 112 5.13 11.24 -9.30
C LEU A 112 3.85 10.92 -10.06
N SER A 113 3.72 9.67 -10.47
CA SER A 113 2.45 9.10 -10.97
C SER A 113 1.80 8.22 -9.91
N SER A 114 0.51 7.90 -10.07
CA SER A 114 -0.16 6.94 -9.19
C SER A 114 -1.10 6.00 -9.93
N VAL A 115 -1.21 4.77 -9.41
CA VAL A 115 -2.16 3.76 -9.85
C VAL A 115 -2.90 3.24 -8.62
N SER A 116 -4.20 3.46 -8.57
CA SER A 116 -5.03 3.11 -7.40
C SER A 116 -6.45 2.73 -7.81
N VAL A 117 -7.14 2.10 -6.88
CA VAL A 117 -8.59 1.90 -6.92
C VAL A 117 -9.24 3.02 -6.12
N ASP A 118 -10.48 3.38 -6.45
CA ASP A 118 -11.31 4.21 -5.58
C ASP A 118 -11.79 3.38 -4.40
N ASP A 119 -11.04 3.40 -3.31
CA ASP A 119 -11.30 2.59 -2.11
C ASP A 119 -12.61 3.00 -1.40
N ILE A 120 -13.01 4.27 -1.49
CA ILE A 120 -14.30 4.73 -0.94
C ILE A 120 -15.45 4.09 -1.73
N ALA A 121 -15.42 4.23 -3.06
CA ALA A 121 -16.47 3.69 -3.91
C ALA A 121 -16.54 2.16 -3.83
N ALA A 122 -15.39 1.48 -3.82
CA ALA A 122 -15.33 0.02 -3.72
C ALA A 122 -15.88 -0.50 -2.39
N ALA A 123 -15.49 0.10 -1.27
CA ALA A 123 -15.98 -0.28 0.06
C ALA A 123 -17.48 0.01 0.22
N LYS A 124 -17.92 1.16 -0.29
CA LYS A 124 -19.34 1.52 -0.32
C LYS A 124 -20.18 0.51 -1.10
N GLN A 125 -19.71 0.12 -2.29
CA GLN A 125 -20.41 -0.87 -3.12
C GLN A 125 -20.53 -2.22 -2.40
N ALA A 126 -19.46 -2.70 -1.77
CA ALA A 126 -19.49 -3.94 -1.00
C ALA A 126 -20.45 -3.85 0.20
N MET A 127 -20.43 -2.74 0.91
CA MET A 127 -21.32 -2.52 2.05
C MET A 127 -22.77 -2.36 1.63
N ASP A 128 -23.06 -1.59 0.56
CA ASP A 128 -24.39 -1.45 -0.02
C ASP A 128 -24.97 -2.83 -0.36
N TYR A 129 -24.17 -3.71 -0.97
CA TYR A 129 -24.60 -5.07 -1.30
C TYR A 129 -25.04 -5.87 -0.07
N LEU A 130 -24.28 -5.81 1.04
CA LEU A 130 -24.66 -6.49 2.27
C LEU A 130 -25.95 -5.93 2.87
N LEU A 131 -26.08 -4.61 2.96
CA LEU A 131 -27.23 -3.93 3.54
C LEU A 131 -28.51 -4.13 2.70
N GLU A 132 -28.41 -4.12 1.37
CA GLU A 132 -29.51 -4.43 0.45
C GLU A 132 -30.00 -5.88 0.61
N ASN A 133 -29.09 -6.81 0.96
CA ASN A 133 -29.43 -8.19 1.31
C ASN A 133 -29.87 -8.38 2.78
N LYS A 134 -30.18 -7.29 3.49
CA LYS A 134 -30.73 -7.28 4.86
C LYS A 134 -29.72 -7.70 5.95
N HIS A 135 -28.43 -7.74 5.68
CA HIS A 135 -27.42 -7.89 6.72
C HIS A 135 -27.23 -6.53 7.40
N THR A 136 -27.53 -6.43 8.69
CA THR A 136 -27.42 -5.18 9.47
C THR A 136 -26.34 -5.25 10.54
N ASN A 137 -26.01 -6.45 11.03
CA ASN A 137 -24.93 -6.69 11.97
C ASN A 137 -23.67 -7.08 11.18
N ILE A 138 -22.86 -6.09 10.85
CA ILE A 138 -21.71 -6.26 9.95
C ILE A 138 -20.44 -5.86 10.68
N GLY A 139 -19.50 -6.79 10.80
CA GLY A 139 -18.17 -6.51 11.33
C GLY A 139 -17.20 -6.08 10.23
N ILE A 140 -16.29 -5.18 10.55
CA ILE A 140 -15.23 -4.71 9.65
C ILE A 140 -13.85 -5.08 10.23
N LEU A 141 -13.09 -5.85 9.48
CA LEU A 141 -11.66 -6.03 9.73
C LEU A 141 -10.87 -5.06 8.84
N GLY A 142 -10.07 -4.21 9.43
CA GLY A 142 -9.30 -3.22 8.69
C GLY A 142 -7.99 -2.86 9.39
N GLY A 143 -7.10 -2.17 8.67
CA GLY A 143 -5.90 -1.60 9.28
C GLY A 143 -6.21 -0.41 10.17
N ASP A 144 -5.18 0.07 10.88
CA ASP A 144 -5.33 1.29 11.67
C ASP A 144 -5.69 2.47 10.75
N ILE A 145 -6.89 3.01 10.92
CA ILE A 145 -7.42 4.12 10.10
C ILE A 145 -6.68 5.44 10.31
N THR A 146 -5.85 5.55 11.33
CA THR A 146 -5.02 6.73 11.59
C THR A 146 -3.67 6.66 10.87
N LEU A 147 -3.19 5.45 10.55
CA LEU A 147 -1.90 5.19 9.92
C LEU A 147 -2.04 4.75 8.45
N SER A 148 -3.05 3.95 8.14
CA SER A 148 -3.30 3.40 6.81
C SER A 148 -4.31 4.23 6.04
N HIS A 149 -3.84 4.95 5.02
CA HIS A 149 -4.72 5.73 4.13
C HIS A 149 -5.77 4.84 3.44
N THR A 150 -5.39 3.70 2.90
CA THR A 150 -6.32 2.72 2.30
C THR A 150 -7.41 2.28 3.27
N SER A 151 -7.05 1.94 4.52
CA SER A 151 -8.04 1.54 5.53
C SER A 151 -8.97 2.68 5.90
N GLN A 152 -8.46 3.91 5.98
CA GLN A 152 -9.27 5.09 6.23
C GLN A 152 -10.30 5.31 5.11
N GLN A 153 -9.87 5.24 3.83
CA GLN A 153 -10.76 5.42 2.69
C GLN A 153 -11.86 4.33 2.64
N ARG A 154 -11.51 3.08 2.85
CA ARG A 154 -12.47 1.98 2.91
C ARG A 154 -13.46 2.14 4.06
N TYR A 155 -12.96 2.53 5.23
CA TYR A 155 -13.81 2.80 6.39
C TYR A 155 -14.81 3.93 6.11
N LEU A 156 -14.37 5.02 5.49
CA LEU A 156 -15.26 6.12 5.07
C LEU A 156 -16.34 5.65 4.09
N GLY A 157 -15.98 4.83 3.10
CA GLY A 157 -16.94 4.24 2.17
C GLY A 157 -18.00 3.37 2.87
N CYS A 158 -17.59 2.57 3.86
CA CYS A 158 -18.52 1.80 4.68
C CYS A 158 -19.48 2.72 5.45
N LEU A 159 -18.97 3.79 6.10
CA LEU A 159 -19.81 4.74 6.84
C LEU A 159 -20.82 5.46 5.95
N GLU A 160 -20.41 5.85 4.73
CA GLU A 160 -21.32 6.46 3.76
C GLU A 160 -22.48 5.52 3.39
N SER A 161 -22.21 4.22 3.25
CA SER A 161 -23.24 3.22 2.99
C SER A 161 -24.20 3.05 4.17
N PHE A 162 -23.69 2.92 5.41
CA PHE A 162 -24.53 2.87 6.62
C PHE A 162 -25.45 4.09 6.69
N LYS A 163 -24.89 5.29 6.51
CA LYS A 163 -25.66 6.54 6.51
C LYS A 163 -26.74 6.57 5.41
N LYS A 164 -26.43 6.12 4.19
CA LYS A 164 -27.36 6.02 3.07
C LYS A 164 -28.57 5.14 3.42
N HIS A 165 -28.36 4.07 4.18
CA HIS A 165 -29.39 3.12 4.60
C HIS A 165 -30.07 3.51 5.95
N GLY A 166 -29.77 4.69 6.50
CA GLY A 166 -30.37 5.17 7.76
C GLY A 166 -29.88 4.41 8.99
N LEU A 167 -28.71 3.79 8.95
CA LEU A 167 -28.10 3.03 10.01
C LEU A 167 -26.87 3.76 10.58
N GLU A 168 -26.56 3.50 11.83
CA GLU A 168 -25.33 3.96 12.50
C GLU A 168 -24.38 2.79 12.67
N PHE A 169 -23.09 3.05 12.51
CA PHE A 169 -22.03 2.05 12.71
C PHE A 169 -21.33 2.28 14.04
N ASP A 170 -21.47 1.32 14.95
CA ASP A 170 -20.73 1.32 16.21
C ASP A 170 -19.31 0.77 15.99
N LYS A 171 -18.35 1.70 15.85
CA LYS A 171 -16.95 1.37 15.61
C LYS A 171 -16.35 0.54 16.74
N GLU A 172 -16.68 0.85 17.99
CA GLU A 172 -16.10 0.15 19.15
C GLU A 172 -16.54 -1.31 19.20
N LYS A 173 -17.75 -1.60 18.77
CA LYS A 173 -18.30 -2.96 18.71
C LYS A 173 -17.90 -3.71 17.46
N TYR A 174 -17.97 -3.09 16.28
CA TYR A 174 -17.96 -3.79 15.01
C TYR A 174 -16.72 -3.54 14.14
N TYR A 175 -15.74 -2.73 14.58
CA TYR A 175 -14.47 -2.58 13.92
C TYR A 175 -13.35 -3.24 14.70
N GLU A 176 -12.49 -4.02 14.01
CA GLU A 176 -11.32 -4.62 14.62
C GLU A 176 -10.09 -4.37 13.76
N ASN A 177 -9.04 -3.86 14.41
CA ASN A 177 -7.78 -3.59 13.75
C ASN A 177 -7.01 -4.86 13.44
N CYS A 178 -6.53 -4.98 12.19
CA CYS A 178 -5.59 -6.03 11.78
C CYS A 178 -4.59 -5.49 10.76
N ARG A 179 -3.42 -6.12 10.69
CA ARG A 179 -2.49 -5.91 9.58
C ARG A 179 -2.94 -6.72 8.35
N PHE A 180 -2.46 -6.37 7.17
CA PHE A 180 -2.81 -7.03 5.90
C PHE A 180 -2.12 -8.40 5.76
N SER A 181 -2.36 -9.30 6.72
CA SER A 181 -1.84 -10.68 6.73
C SER A 181 -2.88 -11.65 7.26
N PHE A 182 -2.80 -12.91 6.83
CA PHE A 182 -3.74 -13.97 7.25
C PHE A 182 -3.76 -14.16 8.76
N ASP A 183 -2.58 -14.25 9.40
CA ASP A 183 -2.48 -14.47 10.84
C ASP A 183 -3.08 -13.31 11.65
N SER A 184 -2.79 -12.07 11.24
CA SER A 184 -3.35 -10.88 11.89
C SER A 184 -4.86 -10.80 11.72
N ALA A 185 -5.37 -11.09 10.52
CA ALA A 185 -6.81 -11.10 10.24
C ALA A 185 -7.53 -12.21 11.02
N TYR A 186 -6.96 -13.41 11.13
CA TYR A 186 -7.52 -14.49 11.94
C TYR A 186 -7.66 -14.09 13.40
N ARG A 187 -6.60 -13.56 14.01
CA ARG A 187 -6.64 -13.11 15.41
C ARG A 187 -7.63 -11.97 15.63
N ALA A 188 -7.71 -11.03 14.69
CA ALA A 188 -8.68 -9.95 14.73
C ALA A 188 -10.11 -10.46 14.62
N MET A 189 -10.37 -11.45 13.76
CA MET A 189 -11.69 -12.07 13.65
C MET A 189 -12.12 -12.76 14.94
N VAL A 190 -11.20 -13.49 15.61
CA VAL A 190 -11.48 -14.11 16.92
C VAL A 190 -11.94 -13.04 17.91
N ARG A 191 -11.17 -11.94 18.06
CA ARG A 191 -11.55 -10.84 18.97
C ARG A 191 -12.86 -10.18 18.59
N LEU A 192 -13.12 -10.00 17.29
CA LEU A 192 -14.34 -9.40 16.80
C LEU A 192 -15.58 -10.27 17.16
N LEU A 193 -15.49 -11.59 16.97
CA LEU A 193 -16.56 -12.53 17.33
C LEU A 193 -16.80 -12.63 18.83
N GLU A 194 -15.75 -12.44 19.66
CA GLU A 194 -15.90 -12.38 21.12
C GLU A 194 -16.69 -11.16 21.58
N LYS A 195 -16.45 -9.98 20.97
CA LYS A 195 -17.16 -8.74 21.34
C LYS A 195 -18.46 -8.49 20.59
N ALA A 196 -18.65 -9.09 19.43
CA ALA A 196 -19.83 -8.96 18.59
C ALA A 196 -20.26 -10.32 18.00
N PRO A 197 -20.78 -11.23 18.84
CA PRO A 197 -21.17 -12.58 18.41
C PRO A 197 -22.43 -12.59 17.52
N ASP A 198 -23.02 -11.44 17.30
CA ASP A 198 -24.23 -11.21 16.52
C ASP A 198 -23.95 -10.84 15.05
N ILE A 199 -22.71 -10.78 14.61
CA ILE A 199 -22.32 -10.49 13.21
C ILE A 199 -22.50 -11.68 12.29
#